data_89ca82cd999d1e204a74039145f4f465
#
_entry.id   89ca82cd999d1e204a74039145f4f465
#
_cell.length_a   1.000
_cell.length_b   1.000
_cell.length_c   1.000
_cell.angle_alpha   90.00
_cell.angle_beta   90.00
_cell.angle_gamma   90.00
#
_symmetry.space_group_name_H-M   'P 1'
#
loop_
_entity.id
_entity.type
_entity.pdbx_description
1 polymer ?
#
loop_
_entity_poly.entity_id
_entity_poly.type
_entity_poly.pdbx_seq_one_letter_code
_entity_poly.pdbx_strand_id
1 'polypeptide(L)'
;MSSSPASPADALREHAPVGFIAGVASFLAVYVLTYAYVVLDGVDTSDGGWKLVGLVLYSAHNVETVTTASGAGQTLSNSVNLLSNGFSGLTNFGSTVPTIVYYVTPAVVLAVAGFLVVQRVGQLSGTISTGAAVGATVALGYLALGVVGLLLFRVSRSAFGAQATVAPDLVTGLVLLGLAYPVVFGAIGGA
;
A
#
# COMPACT_ATOMS: atom_id res chain seq x y z
N MET A 1 30.79 13.53 30.03
CA MET A 1 30.40 13.92 28.66
C MET A 1 28.89 13.73 28.56
N SER A 2 28.15 14.82 28.59
CA SER A 2 26.67 14.78 28.48
C SER A 2 26.34 14.60 27.00
N SER A 3 25.95 13.40 26.59
CA SER A 3 25.40 13.19 25.26
C SER A 3 24.04 13.87 25.21
N SER A 4 23.90 14.92 24.41
CA SER A 4 22.59 15.47 24.09
C SER A 4 21.71 14.36 23.55
N PRO A 5 20.40 14.28 23.92
CA PRO A 5 19.49 13.31 23.34
C PRO A 5 19.44 13.52 21.83
N ALA A 6 19.54 12.41 21.07
CA ALA A 6 19.47 12.45 19.61
C ALA A 6 18.18 13.14 19.17
N SER A 7 18.29 14.04 18.20
CA SER A 7 17.09 14.68 17.65
C SER A 7 16.27 13.65 16.83
N PRO A 8 14.96 13.85 16.66
CA PRO A 8 14.15 12.98 15.80
C PRO A 8 14.71 12.85 14.37
N ALA A 9 15.36 13.91 13.86
CA ALA A 9 15.99 13.90 12.53
C ALA A 9 17.23 13.00 12.47
N ASP A 10 18.03 12.96 13.54
CA ASP A 10 19.19 12.08 13.62
C ASP A 10 18.75 10.62 13.73
N ALA A 11 17.72 10.34 14.52
CA ALA A 11 17.12 9.01 14.66
C ALA A 11 16.55 8.50 13.33
N LEU A 12 15.91 9.37 12.52
CA LEU A 12 15.43 9.02 11.17
C LEU A 12 16.57 8.56 10.26
N ARG A 13 17.69 9.28 10.24
CA ARG A 13 18.84 8.96 9.39
C ARG A 13 19.53 7.68 9.81
N GLU A 14 19.74 7.51 11.10
CA GLU A 14 20.45 6.37 11.68
C GLU A 14 19.67 5.06 11.43
N HIS A 15 18.34 5.09 11.56
CA HIS A 15 17.50 3.91 11.49
C HIS A 15 16.79 3.70 10.13
N ALA A 16 17.03 4.58 9.16
CA ALA A 16 16.47 4.48 7.82
C ALA A 16 16.67 3.11 7.13
N PRO A 17 17.84 2.43 7.22
CA PRO A 17 18.03 1.12 6.61
C PRO A 17 17.12 0.03 7.21
N VAL A 18 16.95 0.04 8.53
CA VAL A 18 16.07 -0.93 9.22
C VAL A 18 14.61 -0.66 8.83
N GLY A 19 14.20 0.61 8.83
CA GLY A 19 12.87 1.02 8.39
C GLY A 19 12.59 0.68 6.94
N PHE A 20 13.56 0.86 6.05
CA PHE A 20 13.44 0.49 4.64
C PHE A 20 13.14 -1.02 4.49
N ILE A 21 13.90 -1.89 5.14
CA ILE A 21 13.68 -3.34 5.09
C ILE A 21 12.30 -3.71 5.66
N ALA A 22 11.94 -3.09 6.80
CA ALA A 22 10.61 -3.30 7.40
C ALA A 22 9.48 -2.84 6.47
N GLY A 23 9.67 -1.71 5.78
CA GLY A 23 8.71 -1.20 4.80
C GLY A 23 8.51 -2.13 3.61
N VAL A 24 9.60 -2.64 3.05
CA VAL A 24 9.54 -3.67 1.98
C VAL A 24 8.79 -4.91 2.48
N ALA A 25 9.15 -5.42 3.65
CA ALA A 25 8.50 -6.61 4.23
C ALA A 25 7.00 -6.36 4.49
N SER A 26 6.63 -5.17 4.96
CA SER A 26 5.24 -4.78 5.21
C SER A 26 4.43 -4.72 3.92
N PHE A 27 4.96 -4.13 2.86
CA PHE A 27 4.28 -4.10 1.56
C PHE A 27 4.00 -5.51 1.05
N LEU A 28 5.01 -6.40 1.10
CA LEU A 28 4.86 -7.78 0.69
C LEU A 28 3.86 -8.54 1.58
N ALA A 29 3.87 -8.29 2.89
CA ALA A 29 2.91 -8.91 3.81
C ALA A 29 1.46 -8.48 3.49
N VAL A 30 1.23 -7.18 3.27
CA VAL A 30 -0.09 -6.67 2.86
C VAL A 30 -0.51 -7.28 1.52
N TYR A 31 0.41 -7.39 0.56
CA TYR A 31 0.12 -8.01 -0.73
C TYR A 31 -0.29 -9.48 -0.59
N VAL A 32 0.45 -10.26 0.20
CA VAL A 32 0.13 -11.68 0.45
C VAL A 32 -1.20 -11.86 1.17
N LEU A 33 -1.48 -11.02 2.17
CA LEU A 33 -2.77 -11.05 2.87
C LEU A 33 -3.92 -10.66 1.93
N THR A 34 -3.75 -9.62 1.12
CA THR A 34 -4.73 -9.22 0.11
C THR A 34 -4.98 -10.35 -0.89
N TYR A 35 -3.91 -11.04 -1.33
CA TYR A 35 -4.04 -12.21 -2.20
C TYR A 35 -4.89 -13.31 -1.55
N ALA A 36 -4.60 -13.64 -0.28
CA ALA A 36 -5.36 -14.64 0.46
C ALA A 36 -6.85 -14.26 0.57
N TYR A 37 -7.16 -12.99 0.87
CA TYR A 37 -8.54 -12.51 0.95
C TYR A 37 -9.28 -12.58 -0.38
N VAL A 38 -8.62 -12.18 -1.48
CA VAL A 38 -9.19 -12.26 -2.83
C VAL A 38 -9.53 -13.70 -3.21
N VAL A 39 -8.65 -14.65 -2.88
CA VAL A 39 -8.90 -16.07 -3.11
C VAL A 39 -10.05 -16.60 -2.23
N LEU A 40 -10.10 -16.20 -0.95
CA LEU A 40 -11.19 -16.59 -0.04
C LEU A 40 -12.55 -16.04 -0.49
N ASP A 41 -12.58 -14.88 -1.11
CA ASP A 41 -13.79 -14.31 -1.71
C ASP A 41 -14.19 -15.01 -3.03
N GLY A 42 -13.45 -16.05 -3.46
CA GLY A 42 -13.76 -16.83 -4.65
C GLY A 42 -13.46 -16.10 -5.97
N VAL A 43 -12.64 -15.06 -5.95
CA VAL A 43 -12.25 -14.35 -7.16
C VAL A 43 -11.16 -15.14 -7.88
N ASP A 44 -11.37 -15.36 -9.18
CA ASP A 44 -10.39 -16.07 -10.01
C ASP A 44 -9.11 -15.24 -10.15
N THR A 45 -8.00 -15.82 -9.71
CA THR A 45 -6.65 -15.22 -9.79
C THR A 45 -5.77 -15.88 -10.84
N SER A 46 -6.33 -16.76 -11.70
CA SER A 46 -5.64 -17.27 -12.88
C SER A 46 -5.36 -16.13 -13.90
N ASP A 47 -4.58 -16.40 -14.92
CA ASP A 47 -4.37 -15.50 -16.07
C ASP A 47 -4.11 -14.02 -15.72
N GLY A 48 -3.13 -13.77 -14.86
CA GLY A 48 -2.73 -12.40 -14.50
C GLY A 48 -3.47 -11.82 -13.29
N GLY A 49 -4.19 -12.63 -12.53
CA GLY A 49 -4.90 -12.23 -11.31
C GLY A 49 -4.00 -11.59 -10.25
N TRP A 50 -2.69 -11.83 -10.25
CA TRP A 50 -1.75 -11.13 -9.41
C TRP A 50 -1.77 -9.60 -9.60
N LYS A 51 -2.08 -9.11 -10.81
CA LYS A 51 -2.28 -7.68 -11.07
C LYS A 51 -3.57 -7.17 -10.47
N LEU A 52 -4.65 -7.97 -10.54
CA LEU A 52 -5.91 -7.65 -9.88
C LEU A 52 -5.71 -7.53 -8.35
N VAL A 53 -4.98 -8.46 -7.75
CA VAL A 53 -4.62 -8.39 -6.32
C VAL A 53 -3.88 -7.08 -6.01
N GLY A 54 -2.95 -6.67 -6.88
CA GLY A 54 -2.28 -5.38 -6.76
C GLY A 54 -3.26 -4.19 -6.80
N LEU A 55 -4.21 -4.18 -7.74
CA LEU A 55 -5.24 -3.14 -7.81
C LEU A 55 -6.12 -3.11 -6.55
N VAL A 56 -6.48 -4.28 -6.01
CA VAL A 56 -7.23 -4.40 -4.75
C VAL A 56 -6.40 -3.88 -3.57
N LEU A 57 -5.10 -4.17 -3.51
CA LEU A 57 -4.19 -3.63 -2.50
C LEU A 57 -4.18 -2.09 -2.52
N TYR A 58 -4.12 -1.48 -3.70
CA TYR A 58 -4.23 -0.01 -3.82
C TYR A 58 -5.60 0.48 -3.33
N SER A 59 -6.68 -0.21 -3.71
CA SER A 59 -8.04 0.11 -3.25
C SER A 59 -8.18 0.01 -1.72
N ALA A 60 -7.47 -0.92 -1.07
CA ALA A 60 -7.41 -1.03 0.39
C ALA A 60 -6.73 0.18 1.07
N HIS A 61 -5.93 0.95 0.32
CA HIS A 61 -5.36 2.23 0.76
C HIS A 61 -6.20 3.44 0.30
N ASN A 62 -7.45 3.24 -0.09
CA ASN A 62 -8.34 4.27 -0.67
C ASN A 62 -7.81 4.90 -1.97
N VAL A 63 -6.95 4.20 -2.70
CA VAL A 63 -6.50 4.62 -4.02
C VAL A 63 -7.50 4.10 -5.06
N GLU A 64 -7.96 4.98 -5.93
CA GLU A 64 -8.86 4.61 -7.02
C GLU A 64 -8.11 3.87 -8.14
N THR A 65 -8.84 3.01 -8.82
CA THR A 65 -8.41 2.37 -10.06
C THR A 65 -8.99 3.13 -11.23
N VAL A 66 -8.12 3.64 -12.09
CA VAL A 66 -8.50 4.40 -13.29
C VAL A 66 -8.58 3.45 -14.47
N THR A 67 -9.74 3.44 -15.13
CA THR A 67 -9.95 2.75 -16.41
C THR A 67 -10.03 3.78 -17.50
N THR A 68 -9.14 3.67 -18.49
CA THR A 68 -9.12 4.54 -19.67
C THR A 68 -9.39 3.67 -20.91
N ALA A 69 -10.37 4.04 -21.70
CA ALA A 69 -10.68 3.42 -22.99
C ALA A 69 -10.54 4.46 -24.12
N SER A 70 -9.76 4.15 -25.13
CA SER A 70 -9.58 5.02 -26.30
C SER A 70 -9.84 4.27 -27.59
N GLY A 71 -10.56 4.92 -28.52
CA GLY A 71 -10.91 4.36 -29.82
C GLY A 71 -11.66 5.40 -30.66
N ALA A 72 -11.57 5.30 -31.98
CA ALA A 72 -12.25 6.20 -32.92
C ALA A 72 -12.04 7.71 -32.63
N GLY A 73 -10.83 8.09 -32.13
CA GLY A 73 -10.51 9.47 -31.81
C GLY A 73 -11.09 10.01 -30.50
N GLN A 74 -11.74 9.16 -29.69
CA GLN A 74 -12.27 9.51 -28.37
C GLN A 74 -11.55 8.78 -27.27
N THR A 75 -11.47 9.42 -26.09
CA THR A 75 -10.94 8.83 -24.87
C THR A 75 -11.96 9.02 -23.75
N LEU A 76 -12.34 7.92 -23.13
CA LEU A 76 -13.20 7.89 -21.95
C LEU A 76 -12.36 7.43 -20.75
N SER A 77 -12.53 8.09 -19.63
CA SER A 77 -11.86 7.72 -18.37
C SER A 77 -12.90 7.63 -17.25
N ASN A 78 -12.77 6.60 -16.44
CA ASN A 78 -13.58 6.40 -15.24
C ASN A 78 -12.66 5.94 -14.10
N SER A 79 -12.94 6.40 -12.89
CA SER A 79 -12.20 5.95 -11.71
C SER A 79 -13.16 5.37 -10.66
N VAL A 80 -12.73 4.26 -10.06
CA VAL A 80 -13.50 3.53 -9.06
C VAL A 80 -12.58 2.93 -8.00
N ASN A 81 -13.05 2.87 -6.76
CA ASN A 81 -12.42 2.01 -5.76
C ASN A 81 -13.03 0.61 -5.87
N LEU A 82 -12.20 -0.40 -6.11
CA LEU A 82 -12.66 -1.78 -6.37
C LEU A 82 -13.38 -2.42 -5.18
N LEU A 83 -13.04 -2.02 -3.96
CA LEU A 83 -13.64 -2.56 -2.73
C LEU A 83 -14.98 -1.90 -2.39
N SER A 84 -15.18 -0.61 -2.74
CA SER A 84 -16.41 0.11 -2.40
C SER A 84 -17.47 0.06 -3.49
N ASN A 85 -17.07 0.11 -4.77
CA ASN A 85 -18.01 0.23 -5.90
C ASN A 85 -18.05 -1.02 -6.79
N GLY A 86 -17.16 -2.00 -6.55
CA GLY A 86 -17.01 -3.18 -7.38
C GLY A 86 -16.50 -2.85 -8.79
N PHE A 87 -16.02 -3.84 -9.49
CA PHE A 87 -15.81 -3.77 -10.94
C PHE A 87 -16.98 -4.52 -11.59
N SER A 88 -17.62 -3.99 -12.61
CA SER A 88 -18.70 -4.68 -13.30
C SER A 88 -18.25 -6.08 -13.74
N GLY A 89 -18.72 -7.13 -13.07
CA GLY A 89 -18.33 -8.52 -13.28
C GLY A 89 -17.34 -9.11 -12.24
N LEU A 90 -16.83 -8.34 -11.29
CA LEU A 90 -15.98 -8.80 -10.19
C LEU A 90 -16.62 -8.44 -8.84
N THR A 91 -17.86 -8.79 -8.65
CA THR A 91 -18.72 -8.36 -7.54
C THR A 91 -18.56 -9.18 -6.26
N ASN A 92 -17.57 -10.07 -6.17
CA ASN A 92 -17.45 -11.01 -5.06
C ASN A 92 -16.62 -10.50 -3.89
N PHE A 93 -16.01 -9.31 -3.99
CA PHE A 93 -15.26 -8.73 -2.85
C PHE A 93 -16.19 -8.47 -1.67
N GLY A 94 -15.79 -8.95 -0.51
CA GLY A 94 -16.58 -8.83 0.70
C GLY A 94 -17.63 -9.93 0.90
N SER A 95 -17.65 -10.96 0.04
CA SER A 95 -18.59 -12.08 0.16
C SER A 95 -18.25 -13.02 1.31
N THR A 96 -16.98 -13.31 1.51
CA THR A 96 -16.44 -14.17 2.56
C THR A 96 -15.64 -13.36 3.57
N VAL A 97 -14.74 -12.51 3.06
CA VAL A 97 -13.92 -11.61 3.89
C VAL A 97 -14.59 -10.24 3.95
N PRO A 98 -15.06 -9.75 5.11
CA PRO A 98 -15.69 -8.44 5.20
C PRO A 98 -14.78 -7.35 4.62
N THR A 99 -15.33 -6.45 3.81
CA THR A 99 -14.56 -5.39 3.12
C THR A 99 -13.73 -4.53 4.08
N ILE A 100 -14.21 -4.34 5.32
CA ILE A 100 -13.46 -3.60 6.34
C ILE A 100 -12.11 -4.24 6.67
N VAL A 101 -11.98 -5.57 6.55
CA VAL A 101 -10.72 -6.28 6.79
C VAL A 101 -9.66 -5.85 5.79
N TYR A 102 -10.04 -5.67 4.52
CA TYR A 102 -9.12 -5.16 3.50
C TYR A 102 -8.58 -3.77 3.86
N TYR A 103 -9.45 -2.85 4.32
CA TYR A 103 -9.06 -1.48 4.68
C TYR A 103 -8.22 -1.40 5.96
N VAL A 104 -8.47 -2.27 6.94
CA VAL A 104 -7.77 -2.25 8.23
C VAL A 104 -6.41 -2.94 8.14
N THR A 105 -6.27 -3.96 7.30
CA THR A 105 -5.03 -4.74 7.17
C THR A 105 -3.78 -3.90 6.94
N PRO A 106 -3.73 -2.94 5.97
CA PRO A 106 -2.55 -2.11 5.77
C PRO A 106 -2.18 -1.30 7.01
N ALA A 107 -3.17 -0.72 7.68
CA ALA A 107 -2.97 0.08 8.88
C ALA A 107 -2.34 -0.74 10.01
N VAL A 108 -2.89 -1.94 10.26
CA VAL A 108 -2.39 -2.85 11.30
C VAL A 108 -0.97 -3.34 10.99
N VAL A 109 -0.72 -3.78 9.75
CA VAL A 109 0.61 -4.27 9.35
C VAL A 109 1.66 -3.18 9.48
N LEU A 110 1.34 -1.96 9.07
CA LEU A 110 2.26 -0.81 9.18
C LEU A 110 2.50 -0.39 10.63
N ALA A 111 1.47 -0.41 11.48
CA ALA A 111 1.63 -0.13 12.90
C ALA A 111 2.51 -1.20 13.60
N VAL A 112 2.27 -2.48 13.30
CA VAL A 112 3.11 -3.56 13.81
C VAL A 112 4.55 -3.41 13.32
N ALA A 113 4.76 -3.07 12.07
CA ALA A 113 6.10 -2.85 11.52
C ALA A 113 6.81 -1.67 12.20
N GLY A 114 6.14 -0.54 12.40
CA GLY A 114 6.68 0.61 13.13
C GLY A 114 7.11 0.23 14.55
N PHE A 115 6.26 -0.50 15.26
CA PHE A 115 6.59 -1.03 16.60
C PHE A 115 7.82 -1.94 16.58
N LEU A 116 7.88 -2.89 15.64
CA LEU A 116 9.01 -3.82 15.54
C LEU A 116 10.32 -3.11 15.19
N VAL A 117 10.28 -2.05 14.37
CA VAL A 117 11.47 -1.24 14.08
C VAL A 117 11.98 -0.58 15.35
N VAL A 118 11.11 0.09 16.11
CA VAL A 118 11.48 0.76 17.39
C VAL A 118 12.03 -0.24 18.40
N GLN A 119 11.39 -1.40 18.53
CA GLN A 119 11.85 -2.47 19.40
C GLN A 119 13.26 -2.96 19.00
N ARG A 120 13.47 -3.19 17.70
CA ARG A 120 14.74 -3.72 17.18
C ARG A 120 15.92 -2.74 17.37
N VAL A 121 15.69 -1.44 17.26
CA VAL A 121 16.73 -0.44 17.39
C VAL A 121 16.96 0.01 18.85
N GLY A 122 16.25 -0.56 19.81
CA GLY A 122 16.40 -0.28 21.22
C GLY A 122 15.87 1.09 21.67
N GLN A 123 14.99 1.72 20.90
CA GLN A 123 14.42 3.05 21.17
C GLN A 123 13.18 3.01 22.09
N LEU A 124 12.81 1.86 22.65
CA LEU A 124 11.65 1.73 23.55
C LEU A 124 11.74 2.62 24.81
N SER A 125 12.97 3.03 25.19
CA SER A 125 13.20 3.95 26.31
C SER A 125 13.27 5.42 25.87
N GLY A 126 13.09 5.71 24.59
CA GLY A 126 13.14 7.05 24.02
C GLY A 126 11.88 7.87 24.30
N THR A 127 11.84 9.08 23.74
CA THR A 127 10.62 9.88 23.75
C THR A 127 9.63 9.37 22.71
N ILE A 128 8.34 9.58 22.92
CA ILE A 128 7.27 9.25 21.95
C ILE A 128 7.58 9.83 20.56
N SER A 129 8.08 11.07 20.50
CA SER A 129 8.43 11.72 19.23
C SER A 129 9.58 11.03 18.51
N THR A 130 10.57 10.54 19.23
CA THR A 130 11.70 9.78 18.66
C THR A 130 11.22 8.42 18.16
N GLY A 131 10.42 7.70 18.95
CA GLY A 131 9.83 6.43 18.56
C GLY A 131 8.95 6.56 17.32
N ALA A 132 8.06 7.56 17.29
CA ALA A 132 7.23 7.85 16.12
C ALA A 132 8.06 8.16 14.87
N ALA A 133 9.13 8.94 14.98
CA ALA A 133 10.03 9.23 13.86
C ALA A 133 10.73 7.96 13.35
N VAL A 134 11.22 7.11 14.24
CA VAL A 134 11.83 5.83 13.88
C VAL A 134 10.81 4.90 13.22
N GLY A 135 9.60 4.77 13.79
CA GLY A 135 8.53 3.97 13.19
C GLY A 135 8.12 4.45 11.79
N ALA A 136 8.10 5.78 11.57
CA ALA A 136 7.79 6.36 10.28
C ALA A 136 8.82 6.01 9.17
N THR A 137 10.04 5.55 9.52
CA THR A 137 11.05 5.12 8.53
C THR A 137 10.59 3.94 7.66
N VAL A 138 9.57 3.20 8.11
CA VAL A 138 8.89 2.15 7.31
C VAL A 138 8.39 2.70 5.97
N ALA A 139 8.03 3.99 5.91
CA ALA A 139 7.57 4.62 4.68
C ALA A 139 8.58 4.54 3.53
N LEU A 140 9.87 4.50 3.81
CA LEU A 140 10.91 4.48 2.77
C LEU A 140 10.82 3.23 1.88
N GLY A 141 10.74 2.05 2.49
CA GLY A 141 10.65 0.79 1.77
C GLY A 141 9.25 0.56 1.18
N TYR A 142 8.22 0.98 1.92
CA TYR A 142 6.84 0.86 1.46
C TYR A 142 6.57 1.71 0.22
N LEU A 143 7.02 2.97 0.21
CA LEU A 143 6.96 3.87 -0.94
C LEU A 143 7.72 3.29 -2.15
N ALA A 144 8.92 2.76 -1.93
CA ALA A 144 9.71 2.20 -3.02
C ALA A 144 8.95 1.07 -3.77
N LEU A 145 8.37 0.12 -3.03
CA LEU A 145 7.54 -0.92 -3.62
C LEU A 145 6.20 -0.39 -4.13
N GLY A 146 5.62 0.61 -3.48
CA GLY A 146 4.43 1.30 -3.98
C GLY A 146 4.66 1.91 -5.36
N VAL A 147 5.78 2.60 -5.58
CA VAL A 147 6.13 3.13 -6.92
C VAL A 147 6.29 2.02 -7.95
N VAL A 148 6.98 0.94 -7.60
CA VAL A 148 7.11 -0.23 -8.47
C VAL A 148 5.74 -0.83 -8.79
N GLY A 149 4.86 -0.95 -7.81
CA GLY A 149 3.49 -1.48 -7.96
C GLY A 149 2.63 -0.65 -8.92
N LEU A 150 2.73 0.69 -8.91
CA LEU A 150 2.02 1.57 -9.85
C LEU A 150 2.32 1.22 -11.32
N LEU A 151 3.53 0.75 -11.60
CA LEU A 151 3.94 0.32 -12.93
C LEU A 151 3.55 -1.12 -13.23
N LEU A 152 3.74 -2.03 -12.26
CA LEU A 152 3.54 -3.47 -12.43
C LEU A 152 2.07 -3.86 -12.52
N PHE A 153 1.19 -3.23 -11.72
CA PHE A 153 -0.23 -3.60 -11.66
C PHE A 153 -1.08 -2.94 -12.74
N ARG A 154 -0.44 -2.32 -13.70
CA ARG A 154 -1.10 -1.81 -14.90
C ARG A 154 -1.49 -2.96 -15.83
N VAL A 155 -2.74 -2.95 -16.31
CA VAL A 155 -3.27 -3.89 -17.29
C VAL A 155 -3.66 -3.10 -18.53
N SER A 156 -3.13 -3.47 -19.68
CA SER A 156 -3.52 -2.86 -20.97
C SER A 156 -3.96 -3.96 -21.93
N ARG A 157 -5.04 -3.71 -22.64
CA ARG A 157 -5.60 -4.58 -23.70
C ARG A 157 -5.87 -3.73 -24.92
N SER A 158 -5.60 -4.29 -26.09
CA SER A 158 -5.94 -3.66 -27.38
C SER A 158 -6.69 -4.65 -28.26
N ALA A 159 -7.77 -4.20 -28.88
CA ALA A 159 -8.56 -4.98 -29.83
C ALA A 159 -9.21 -4.04 -30.85
N PHE A 160 -9.21 -4.42 -32.11
CA PHE A 160 -9.91 -3.71 -33.21
C PHE A 160 -9.67 -2.19 -33.28
N GLY A 161 -8.43 -1.75 -33.00
CA GLY A 161 -8.06 -0.33 -33.02
C GLY A 161 -8.50 0.47 -31.78
N ALA A 162 -9.12 -0.18 -30.79
CA ALA A 162 -9.39 0.39 -29.49
C ALA A 162 -8.37 -0.10 -28.45
N GLN A 163 -8.08 0.73 -27.45
CA GLN A 163 -7.17 0.43 -26.38
C GLN A 163 -7.86 0.68 -25.03
N ALA A 164 -7.76 -0.28 -24.12
CA ALA A 164 -8.23 -0.12 -22.74
C ALA A 164 -7.06 -0.32 -21.77
N THR A 165 -6.96 0.56 -20.78
CA THR A 165 -5.95 0.48 -19.72
C THR A 165 -6.62 0.60 -18.36
N VAL A 166 -6.24 -0.27 -17.44
CA VAL A 166 -6.67 -0.25 -16.04
C VAL A 166 -5.41 -0.13 -15.19
N ALA A 167 -5.34 0.87 -14.33
CA ALA A 167 -4.19 1.13 -13.49
C ALA A 167 -4.60 1.82 -12.18
N PRO A 168 -3.81 1.71 -11.08
CA PRO A 168 -4.02 2.56 -9.92
C PRO A 168 -3.82 4.03 -10.30
N ASP A 169 -4.58 4.94 -9.68
CA ASP A 169 -4.32 6.38 -9.84
C ASP A 169 -2.93 6.72 -9.31
N LEU A 170 -2.14 7.41 -10.12
CA LEU A 170 -0.74 7.67 -9.84
C LEU A 170 -0.57 8.63 -8.65
N VAL A 171 -1.35 9.71 -8.62
CA VAL A 171 -1.19 10.76 -7.62
C VAL A 171 -1.66 10.29 -6.26
N THR A 172 -2.86 9.75 -6.19
CA THR A 172 -3.41 9.20 -4.94
C THR A 172 -2.62 7.97 -4.48
N GLY A 173 -2.12 7.16 -5.41
CA GLY A 173 -1.24 6.02 -5.11
C GLY A 173 0.06 6.43 -4.42
N LEU A 174 0.75 7.47 -4.93
CA LEU A 174 1.97 7.99 -4.31
C LEU A 174 1.67 8.63 -2.94
N VAL A 175 0.60 9.44 -2.85
CA VAL A 175 0.29 10.18 -1.64
C VAL A 175 -0.29 9.27 -0.55
N LEU A 176 -1.31 8.49 -0.85
CA LEU A 176 -2.00 7.67 0.16
C LEU A 176 -1.19 6.43 0.50
N LEU A 177 -0.95 5.56 -0.49
CA LEU A 177 -0.26 4.30 -0.25
C LEU A 177 1.22 4.52 0.05
N GLY A 178 1.90 5.40 -0.70
CA GLY A 178 3.34 5.59 -0.58
C GLY A 178 3.77 6.39 0.65
N LEU A 179 3.00 7.41 1.05
CA LEU A 179 3.38 8.33 2.12
C LEU A 179 2.42 8.32 3.30
N ALA A 180 1.13 8.65 3.10
CA ALA A 180 0.23 8.89 4.21
C ALA A 180 0.05 7.66 5.11
N TYR A 181 -0.29 6.51 4.54
CA TYR A 181 -0.46 5.29 5.32
C TYR A 181 0.81 4.87 6.07
N PRO A 182 1.98 4.69 5.41
CA PRO A 182 3.14 4.19 6.12
C PRO A 182 3.74 5.20 7.10
N VAL A 183 3.66 6.50 6.84
CA VAL A 183 4.10 7.53 7.79
C VAL A 183 3.19 7.56 9.01
N VAL A 184 1.88 7.63 8.82
CA VAL A 184 0.92 7.74 9.93
C VAL A 184 0.92 6.47 10.77
N PHE A 185 0.69 5.32 10.16
CA PHE A 185 0.56 4.07 10.91
C PHE A 185 1.92 3.55 11.40
N GLY A 186 3.00 3.77 10.66
CA GLY A 186 4.35 3.49 11.13
C GLY A 186 4.72 4.35 12.35
N ALA A 187 4.38 5.65 12.32
CA ALA A 187 4.58 6.53 13.47
C ALA A 187 3.74 6.13 14.69
N ILE A 188 2.45 5.77 14.48
CA ILE A 188 1.58 5.29 15.55
C ILE A 188 2.14 4.03 16.19
N GLY A 189 2.65 3.09 15.39
CA GLY A 189 3.26 1.87 15.89
C GLY A 189 4.57 2.11 16.63
N GLY A 190 5.31 3.17 16.27
CA GLY A 190 6.56 3.53 16.91
C GLY A 190 6.41 4.42 18.16
N ALA A 191 5.25 5.03 18.38
CA ALA A 191 4.98 5.90 19.52
C ALA A 191 4.71 5.12 20.80
#